data_3812bf901d81e1051a9a05d30350d642
#
_entry.id   3812bf901d81e1051a9a05d30350d642
#
_cell.length_a   1.000
_cell.length_b   1.000
_cell.length_c   1.000
_cell.angle_alpha   90.00
_cell.angle_beta   90.00
_cell.angle_gamma   90.00
#
_symmetry.space_group_name_H-M   'P 1'
#
loop_
_entity.id
_entity.type
_entity.pdbx_description
1 polymer ?
#
loop_
_entity_poly.entity_id
_entity_poly.type
_entity_poly.pdbx_seq_one_letter_code
_entity_poly.pdbx_strand_id
1 'polypeptide(L)'
;MPTSLLLPRRPSIKVHSMTVTPDNVPGDPRFFTRHGPFGLEELAQRSGAELRPAADGATATSSFDGIAPLQSAMREQVSFLDNRRYLPLLAGTGAGAVIVAPAFADKVPPHAAALVSRTPYQAWARIAAAFYPPPPVNPGIHPSAVIGAGCEIDPTAAIGAFAVLGDGVRVGAGVDIGTHVSIGPGVQIGARCRIGAHVAISHALLGERVTLLPGARIGQDGFGFAVTPEGFESVPQLGLVVLEDGVEIGANSTVDRGSMRDTVIGAGSRLDNLVQIGHNARLGRCCIVVSQAGISGSTELGDFVTVAAQAGLIGHIKIGTKARIGAQCGVMSDVEAGADVIGSPAMPFREFFRNVAFLRRMAKKTTQDGAGEKANRA
;
A
#
# COMPACT_ATOMS: atom_id res chain seq x y z
N MET A 1 13.81 54.62 -33.74
CA MET A 1 12.68 54.39 -32.84
C MET A 1 12.44 52.90 -32.80
N PRO A 2 12.65 52.23 -31.70
CA PRO A 2 12.37 50.77 -31.63
C PRO A 2 10.91 50.54 -31.35
N THR A 3 10.26 49.75 -32.19
CA THR A 3 8.88 49.33 -32.08
C THR A 3 8.74 48.33 -30.92
N SER A 4 8.06 48.73 -29.86
CA SER A 4 7.71 47.89 -28.72
C SER A 4 6.79 46.79 -29.14
N LEU A 5 7.26 45.56 -29.17
CA LEU A 5 6.43 44.33 -29.28
C LEU A 5 5.64 44.14 -27.98
N LEU A 6 4.39 44.54 -27.99
CA LEU A 6 3.43 44.20 -26.93
C LEU A 6 3.12 42.69 -27.02
N LEU A 7 3.73 41.92 -26.09
CA LEU A 7 3.34 40.51 -25.88
C LEU A 7 1.86 40.45 -25.45
N PRO A 8 1.07 39.53 -26.00
CA PRO A 8 -0.32 39.37 -25.58
C PRO A 8 -0.37 38.96 -24.09
N ARG A 9 -1.22 39.64 -23.31
CA ARG A 9 -1.46 39.32 -21.90
C ARG A 9 -1.95 37.88 -21.83
N ARG A 10 -1.20 37.01 -21.14
CA ARG A 10 -1.64 35.66 -20.82
C ARG A 10 -2.94 35.74 -20.02
N PRO A 11 -3.99 34.95 -20.37
CA PRO A 11 -5.19 34.88 -19.55
C PRO A 11 -4.80 34.48 -18.12
N SER A 12 -5.23 35.24 -17.11
CA SER A 12 -5.03 34.87 -15.73
C SER A 12 -5.82 33.58 -15.44
N ILE A 13 -5.11 32.50 -15.15
CA ILE A 13 -5.74 31.26 -14.68
C ILE A 13 -6.34 31.60 -13.30
N LYS A 14 -7.67 31.73 -13.23
CA LYS A 14 -8.37 31.80 -11.96
C LYS A 14 -8.31 30.39 -11.36
N VAL A 15 -7.43 30.18 -10.37
CA VAL A 15 -7.52 29.01 -9.52
C VAL A 15 -8.87 29.12 -8.80
N HIS A 16 -9.79 28.18 -9.08
CA HIS A 16 -11.07 28.11 -8.39
C HIS A 16 -10.78 28.00 -6.88
N SER A 17 -11.62 28.64 -6.06
CA SER A 17 -11.49 28.59 -4.60
C SER A 17 -11.24 27.15 -4.14
N MET A 18 -10.27 26.94 -3.26
CA MET A 18 -10.00 25.66 -2.61
C MET A 18 -11.21 25.31 -1.71
N THR A 19 -12.30 24.84 -2.32
CA THR A 19 -13.43 24.29 -1.58
C THR A 19 -13.15 22.82 -1.32
N VAL A 20 -13.12 22.46 -0.05
CA VAL A 20 -13.09 21.06 0.37
C VAL A 20 -14.36 20.39 -0.14
N THR A 21 -14.22 19.21 -0.75
CA THR A 21 -15.38 18.42 -1.18
C THR A 21 -16.25 18.12 0.05
N PRO A 22 -17.57 18.37 0.02
CA PRO A 22 -18.45 18.02 1.12
C PRO A 22 -18.37 16.53 1.47
N ASP A 23 -18.40 16.17 2.75
CA ASP A 23 -18.28 14.78 3.23
C ASP A 23 -19.34 13.82 2.65
N ASN A 24 -20.47 14.35 2.19
CA ASN A 24 -21.54 13.57 1.56
C ASN A 24 -21.39 13.36 0.05
N VAL A 25 -20.35 13.90 -0.56
CA VAL A 25 -20.05 13.72 -2.00
C VAL A 25 -18.57 13.31 -2.16
N PRO A 26 -18.19 12.11 -1.75
CA PRO A 26 -16.82 11.65 -1.96
C PRO A 26 -16.50 11.51 -3.45
N GLY A 27 -15.25 11.80 -3.80
CA GLY A 27 -14.79 11.72 -5.18
C GLY A 27 -15.05 13.01 -5.97
N ASP A 28 -14.15 13.98 -5.83
CA ASP A 28 -14.20 15.22 -6.62
C ASP A 28 -14.22 14.89 -8.12
N PRO A 29 -15.21 15.39 -8.89
CA PRO A 29 -15.39 15.04 -10.32
C PRO A 29 -14.22 15.48 -11.21
N ARG A 30 -13.34 16.36 -10.74
CA ARG A 30 -12.10 16.69 -11.44
C ARG A 30 -11.10 15.53 -11.50
N PHE A 31 -11.18 14.61 -10.53
CA PHE A 31 -10.22 13.51 -10.36
C PHE A 31 -10.86 12.12 -10.45
N PHE A 32 -12.17 12.02 -10.20
CA PHE A 32 -12.86 10.74 -10.13
C PHE A 32 -14.12 10.75 -11.01
N THR A 33 -14.27 9.72 -11.82
CA THR A 33 -15.51 9.47 -12.55
C THR A 33 -16.36 8.50 -11.75
N ARG A 34 -17.54 8.97 -11.32
CA ARG A 34 -18.51 8.13 -10.63
C ARG A 34 -19.34 7.36 -11.64
N HIS A 35 -19.52 6.07 -11.41
CA HIS A 35 -20.38 5.19 -12.18
C HIS A 35 -21.71 4.94 -11.44
N GLY A 36 -22.69 4.39 -12.12
CA GLY A 36 -24.03 4.16 -11.61
C GLY A 36 -25.06 4.98 -12.41
N PRO A 37 -26.28 5.12 -11.91
CA PRO A 37 -26.77 4.57 -10.64
C PRO A 37 -26.89 3.04 -10.66
N PHE A 38 -26.86 2.41 -9.45
CA PHE A 38 -27.01 0.96 -9.28
C PHE A 38 -28.27 0.63 -8.49
N GLY A 39 -28.95 -0.46 -8.85
CA GLY A 39 -30.08 -1.01 -8.10
C GLY A 39 -29.64 -1.69 -6.80
N LEU A 40 -30.57 -1.78 -5.82
CA LEU A 40 -30.30 -2.38 -4.53
C LEU A 40 -29.91 -3.85 -4.64
N GLU A 41 -30.61 -4.63 -5.45
CA GLU A 41 -30.32 -6.05 -5.71
C GLU A 41 -28.97 -6.22 -6.39
N GLU A 42 -28.63 -5.33 -7.34
CA GLU A 42 -27.33 -5.34 -8.00
C GLU A 42 -26.19 -5.08 -7.00
N LEU A 43 -26.38 -4.12 -6.10
CA LEU A 43 -25.41 -3.82 -5.04
C LEU A 43 -25.24 -5.01 -4.08
N ALA A 44 -26.33 -5.67 -3.71
CA ALA A 44 -26.29 -6.90 -2.90
C ALA A 44 -25.49 -8.00 -3.60
N GLN A 45 -25.74 -8.25 -4.88
CA GLN A 45 -25.02 -9.22 -5.68
C GLN A 45 -23.54 -8.89 -5.81
N ARG A 46 -23.19 -7.64 -6.16
CA ARG A 46 -21.80 -7.18 -6.31
C ARG A 46 -21.01 -7.29 -5.02
N SER A 47 -21.62 -6.95 -3.89
CA SER A 47 -21.00 -7.02 -2.57
C SER A 47 -20.90 -8.44 -2.03
N GLY A 48 -21.74 -9.35 -2.50
CA GLY A 48 -21.92 -10.67 -1.92
C GLY A 48 -22.62 -10.64 -0.55
N ALA A 49 -23.44 -9.61 -0.30
CA ALA A 49 -24.19 -9.43 0.92
C ALA A 49 -25.62 -9.98 0.78
N GLU A 50 -26.20 -10.45 1.87
CA GLU A 50 -27.62 -10.77 2.01
C GLU A 50 -28.42 -9.47 2.08
N LEU A 51 -29.42 -9.32 1.21
CA LEU A 51 -30.29 -8.15 1.22
C LEU A 51 -31.42 -8.32 2.23
N ARG A 52 -31.56 -7.34 3.13
CA ARG A 52 -32.77 -7.13 3.95
C ARG A 52 -33.37 -5.77 3.59
N PRO A 53 -34.57 -5.75 2.95
CA PRO A 53 -35.22 -4.52 2.55
C PRO A 53 -35.52 -3.60 3.74
N ALA A 54 -35.70 -2.32 3.47
CA ALA A 54 -36.13 -1.35 4.46
C ALA A 54 -37.52 -1.71 5.02
N ALA A 55 -37.70 -1.58 6.33
CA ALA A 55 -38.94 -2.00 7.01
C ALA A 55 -40.13 -1.07 6.73
N ASP A 56 -39.88 0.21 6.45
CA ASP A 56 -40.94 1.21 6.21
C ASP A 56 -41.55 1.18 4.80
N GLY A 57 -41.10 0.28 3.94
CA GLY A 57 -41.62 0.08 2.58
C GLY A 57 -41.53 1.31 1.64
N ALA A 58 -41.28 2.47 2.20
CA ALA A 58 -41.24 3.74 1.48
C ALA A 58 -39.91 3.92 0.74
N THR A 59 -38.97 3.07 0.98
CA THR A 59 -37.60 3.19 0.51
C THR A 59 -37.17 2.11 -0.44
N ALA A 60 -38.07 1.59 -1.21
CA ALA A 60 -37.64 1.00 -2.47
C ALA A 60 -37.07 2.10 -3.39
N THR A 61 -36.09 2.85 -2.89
CA THR A 61 -35.24 3.63 -3.78
C THR A 61 -34.54 2.60 -4.61
N SER A 62 -35.05 2.39 -5.78
CA SER A 62 -34.54 1.37 -6.70
C SER A 62 -33.15 1.71 -7.24
N SER A 63 -32.57 2.84 -6.82
CA SER A 63 -31.39 3.40 -7.48
C SER A 63 -30.50 4.17 -6.50
N PHE A 64 -29.26 3.76 -6.41
CA PHE A 64 -28.20 4.38 -5.58
C PHE A 64 -27.18 5.05 -6.51
N ASP A 65 -26.89 6.30 -6.25
CA ASP A 65 -26.01 7.11 -7.09
C ASP A 65 -24.62 7.33 -6.49
N GLY A 66 -24.34 6.82 -5.28
CA GLY A 66 -23.03 6.98 -4.65
C GLY A 66 -22.86 6.30 -3.31
N ILE A 67 -21.75 6.64 -2.69
CA ILE A 67 -21.33 6.15 -1.37
C ILE A 67 -21.01 7.34 -0.47
N ALA A 68 -21.21 7.21 0.84
CA ALA A 68 -20.81 8.22 1.80
C ALA A 68 -20.60 7.64 3.21
N PRO A 69 -19.89 8.35 4.11
CA PRO A 69 -19.80 7.98 5.52
C PRO A 69 -21.15 8.02 6.23
N LEU A 70 -21.35 7.22 7.27
CA LEU A 70 -22.62 7.12 8.02
C LEU A 70 -23.19 8.47 8.46
N GLN A 71 -22.35 9.40 8.88
CA GLN A 71 -22.76 10.70 9.44
C GLN A 71 -23.26 11.70 8.40
N SER A 72 -22.93 11.50 7.13
CA SER A 72 -23.24 12.45 6.05
C SER A 72 -23.97 11.83 4.88
N ALA A 73 -24.19 10.51 4.90
CA ALA A 73 -24.87 9.80 3.83
C ALA A 73 -26.33 10.26 3.65
N MET A 74 -26.75 10.35 2.40
CA MET A 74 -28.10 10.67 1.98
C MET A 74 -28.83 9.41 1.49
N ARG A 75 -30.14 9.55 1.22
CA ARG A 75 -31.04 8.45 0.86
C ARG A 75 -30.60 7.65 -0.38
N GLU A 76 -30.02 8.31 -1.34
CA GLU A 76 -29.53 7.69 -2.61
C GLU A 76 -28.10 7.17 -2.47
N GLN A 77 -27.57 7.07 -1.24
CA GLN A 77 -26.20 6.63 -1.01
C GLN A 77 -26.12 5.39 -0.14
N VAL A 78 -25.07 4.60 -0.39
CA VAL A 78 -24.71 3.43 0.41
C VAL A 78 -23.65 3.83 1.42
N SER A 79 -23.78 3.34 2.65
CA SER A 79 -22.79 3.47 3.70
C SER A 79 -22.41 2.11 4.27
N PHE A 80 -21.50 2.06 5.24
CA PHE A 80 -21.10 0.81 5.89
C PHE A 80 -20.76 1.02 7.37
N LEU A 81 -20.90 -0.05 8.15
CA LEU A 81 -20.45 -0.17 9.53
C LEU A 81 -19.58 -1.43 9.67
N ASP A 82 -18.27 -1.23 9.82
CA ASP A 82 -17.33 -2.31 10.12
C ASP A 82 -16.87 -2.29 11.58
N ASN A 83 -16.60 -1.10 12.13
CA ASN A 83 -16.10 -0.95 13.48
C ASN A 83 -17.23 -0.58 14.46
N ARG A 84 -17.39 -1.38 15.51
CA ARG A 84 -18.40 -1.18 16.57
C ARG A 84 -18.35 0.21 17.23
N ARG A 85 -17.21 0.86 17.21
CA ARG A 85 -17.04 2.23 17.73
C ARG A 85 -17.94 3.25 17.04
N TYR A 86 -18.30 3.02 15.78
CA TYR A 86 -19.18 3.89 14.98
C TYR A 86 -20.67 3.50 15.05
N LEU A 87 -21.02 2.50 15.85
CA LEU A 87 -22.41 2.08 16.02
C LEU A 87 -23.37 3.22 16.42
N PRO A 88 -23.01 4.19 17.26
CA PRO A 88 -23.88 5.33 17.54
C PRO A 88 -24.27 6.16 16.31
N LEU A 89 -23.43 6.20 15.27
CA LEU A 89 -23.71 6.93 14.04
C LEU A 89 -24.73 6.21 13.14
N LEU A 90 -24.89 4.89 13.30
CA LEU A 90 -25.81 4.10 12.50
C LEU A 90 -27.27 4.54 12.72
N ALA A 91 -27.65 4.83 13.95
CA ALA A 91 -29.03 5.22 14.30
C ALA A 91 -29.47 6.55 13.65
N GLY A 92 -28.54 7.46 13.39
CA GLY A 92 -28.79 8.77 12.80
C GLY A 92 -28.44 8.89 11.31
N THR A 93 -28.05 7.80 10.66
CA THR A 93 -27.65 7.87 9.25
C THR A 93 -28.83 8.17 8.34
N GLY A 94 -28.61 9.01 7.32
CA GLY A 94 -29.55 9.23 6.23
C GLY A 94 -29.39 8.29 5.04
N ALA A 95 -28.44 7.34 5.11
CA ALA A 95 -28.18 6.39 4.02
C ALA A 95 -29.40 5.55 3.68
N GLY A 96 -29.68 5.34 2.40
CA GLY A 96 -30.76 4.44 1.94
C GLY A 96 -30.39 2.97 2.01
N ALA A 97 -29.08 2.64 2.07
CA ALA A 97 -28.60 1.28 2.32
C ALA A 97 -27.33 1.29 3.18
N VAL A 98 -27.19 0.32 4.08
CA VAL A 98 -26.01 0.20 4.94
C VAL A 98 -25.48 -1.22 4.94
N ILE A 99 -24.19 -1.37 4.66
CA ILE A 99 -23.49 -2.65 4.80
C ILE A 99 -23.15 -2.85 6.27
N VAL A 100 -23.56 -3.98 6.84
CA VAL A 100 -23.35 -4.28 8.25
C VAL A 100 -23.00 -5.75 8.48
N ALA A 101 -22.36 -6.03 9.62
CA ALA A 101 -22.24 -7.39 10.11
C ALA A 101 -23.60 -7.94 10.58
N PRO A 102 -23.84 -9.29 10.57
CA PRO A 102 -25.10 -9.89 11.02
C PRO A 102 -25.55 -9.40 12.41
N ALA A 103 -24.63 -9.19 13.35
CA ALA A 103 -24.93 -8.72 14.71
C ALA A 103 -25.50 -7.29 14.77
N PHE A 104 -25.45 -6.53 13.70
CA PHE A 104 -25.94 -5.15 13.62
C PHE A 104 -27.09 -4.97 12.63
N ALA A 105 -27.53 -6.03 11.95
CA ALA A 105 -28.59 -5.95 10.95
C ALA A 105 -29.88 -5.35 11.48
N ASP A 106 -30.32 -5.77 12.67
CA ASP A 106 -31.54 -5.28 13.32
C ASP A 106 -31.42 -3.86 13.91
N LYS A 107 -30.21 -3.24 13.82
CA LYS A 107 -29.94 -1.87 14.26
C LYS A 107 -29.91 -0.87 13.12
N VAL A 108 -30.04 -1.35 11.88
CA VAL A 108 -30.16 -0.50 10.71
C VAL A 108 -31.51 0.24 10.80
N PRO A 109 -31.55 1.57 10.61
CA PRO A 109 -32.79 2.32 10.67
C PRO A 109 -33.85 1.78 9.72
N PRO A 110 -35.15 1.87 10.06
CA PRO A 110 -36.23 1.26 9.26
C PRO A 110 -36.38 1.83 7.85
N HIS A 111 -35.85 3.03 7.59
CA HIS A 111 -35.83 3.66 6.27
C HIS A 111 -34.70 3.17 5.38
N ALA A 112 -33.70 2.47 5.92
CA ALA A 112 -32.54 1.99 5.17
C ALA A 112 -32.60 0.47 4.96
N ALA A 113 -32.17 0.02 3.80
CA ALA A 113 -31.94 -1.39 3.54
C ALA A 113 -30.63 -1.87 4.21
N ALA A 114 -30.61 -3.08 4.74
CA ALA A 114 -29.40 -3.68 5.26
C ALA A 114 -28.77 -4.64 4.23
N LEU A 115 -27.51 -4.40 3.90
CA LEU A 115 -26.67 -5.33 3.14
C LEU A 115 -25.81 -6.11 4.14
N VAL A 116 -26.25 -7.31 4.49
CA VAL A 116 -25.67 -8.09 5.60
C VAL A 116 -24.51 -8.93 5.09
N SER A 117 -23.32 -8.74 5.65
CA SER A 117 -22.12 -9.49 5.29
C SER A 117 -21.30 -9.87 6.53
N ARG A 118 -20.72 -11.07 6.54
CA ARG A 118 -19.75 -11.47 7.57
C ARG A 118 -18.43 -10.71 7.47
N THR A 119 -18.17 -10.10 6.32
CA THR A 119 -16.99 -9.26 6.03
C THR A 119 -17.43 -7.90 5.49
N PRO A 120 -17.99 -7.00 6.33
CA PRO A 120 -18.59 -5.74 5.86
C PRO A 120 -17.62 -4.86 5.09
N TYR A 121 -16.36 -4.79 5.52
CA TYR A 121 -15.34 -3.98 4.86
C TYR A 121 -14.98 -4.52 3.46
N GLN A 122 -15.00 -5.85 3.27
CA GLN A 122 -14.80 -6.44 1.94
C GLN A 122 -16.00 -6.15 1.01
N ALA A 123 -17.22 -6.25 1.54
CA ALA A 123 -18.43 -5.90 0.81
C ALA A 123 -18.43 -4.41 0.41
N TRP A 124 -18.01 -3.53 1.32
CA TRP A 124 -17.81 -2.12 1.07
C TRP A 124 -16.79 -1.87 -0.05
N ALA A 125 -15.61 -2.50 0.00
CA ALA A 125 -14.59 -2.35 -1.04
C ALA A 125 -15.12 -2.68 -2.44
N ARG A 126 -15.96 -3.72 -2.56
CA ARG A 126 -16.58 -4.10 -3.83
C ARG A 126 -17.60 -3.07 -4.33
N ILE A 127 -18.42 -2.52 -3.43
CA ILE A 127 -19.38 -1.45 -3.76
C ILE A 127 -18.63 -0.18 -4.13
N ALA A 128 -17.64 0.22 -3.36
CA ALA A 128 -16.84 1.40 -3.68
C ALA A 128 -16.15 1.28 -5.05
N ALA A 129 -15.59 0.10 -5.36
CA ALA A 129 -15.01 -0.18 -6.67
C ALA A 129 -16.04 -0.20 -7.82
N ALA A 130 -17.30 -0.52 -7.55
CA ALA A 130 -18.36 -0.42 -8.55
C ALA A 130 -18.68 1.05 -8.90
N PHE A 131 -18.79 1.91 -7.89
CA PHE A 131 -19.01 3.35 -8.12
C PHE A 131 -17.78 4.07 -8.66
N TYR A 132 -16.57 3.65 -8.27
CA TYR A 132 -15.30 4.26 -8.66
C TYR A 132 -14.31 3.19 -9.16
N PRO A 133 -14.59 2.58 -10.32
CA PRO A 133 -13.65 1.62 -10.88
C PRO A 133 -12.34 2.32 -11.27
N PRO A 134 -11.22 1.60 -11.23
CA PRO A 134 -9.97 2.13 -11.75
C PRO A 134 -10.14 2.53 -13.23
N PRO A 135 -9.47 3.60 -13.69
CA PRO A 135 -9.52 4.00 -15.08
C PRO A 135 -9.16 2.84 -16.02
N PRO A 136 -9.86 2.70 -17.17
CA PRO A 136 -9.50 1.69 -18.15
C PRO A 136 -8.11 1.98 -18.74
N VAL A 137 -7.40 0.93 -19.10
CA VAL A 137 -6.16 1.05 -19.86
C VAL A 137 -6.52 1.50 -21.28
N ASN A 138 -5.92 2.57 -21.76
CA ASN A 138 -6.03 3.04 -23.12
C ASN A 138 -4.83 2.52 -23.92
N PRO A 139 -4.97 1.45 -24.73
CA PRO A 139 -3.84 0.83 -25.41
C PRO A 139 -3.10 1.77 -26.35
N GLY A 140 -1.79 1.60 -26.44
CA GLY A 140 -0.94 2.31 -27.38
C GLY A 140 0.38 2.77 -26.77
N ILE A 141 1.31 3.10 -27.65
CA ILE A 141 2.64 3.61 -27.27
C ILE A 141 2.68 5.10 -27.59
N HIS A 142 2.92 5.92 -26.56
CA HIS A 142 3.03 7.37 -26.77
C HIS A 142 4.23 7.70 -27.68
N PRO A 143 4.10 8.63 -28.65
CA PRO A 143 5.15 8.93 -29.61
C PRO A 143 6.49 9.40 -29.02
N SER A 144 6.50 9.91 -27.79
CA SER A 144 7.73 10.30 -27.07
C SER A 144 8.33 9.16 -26.22
N ALA A 145 7.76 7.97 -26.24
CA ALA A 145 8.38 6.81 -25.56
C ALA A 145 9.55 6.28 -26.39
N VAL A 146 10.60 5.81 -25.71
CA VAL A 146 11.76 5.17 -26.34
C VAL A 146 11.67 3.68 -26.07
N ILE A 147 11.63 2.89 -27.14
CA ILE A 147 11.52 1.43 -27.07
C ILE A 147 12.81 0.81 -27.60
N GLY A 148 13.49 0.02 -26.77
CA GLY A 148 14.70 -0.72 -27.10
C GLY A 148 14.48 -1.82 -28.13
N ALA A 149 15.58 -2.36 -28.65
CA ALA A 149 15.55 -3.42 -29.63
C ALA A 149 15.01 -4.73 -29.04
N GLY A 150 14.23 -5.48 -29.82
CA GLY A 150 13.72 -6.80 -29.42
C GLY A 150 12.70 -6.78 -28.28
N CYS A 151 12.07 -5.64 -27.98
CA CYS A 151 10.97 -5.58 -27.04
C CYS A 151 9.73 -6.32 -27.56
N GLU A 152 9.07 -7.06 -26.68
CA GLU A 152 7.79 -7.74 -26.95
C GLU A 152 6.71 -7.03 -26.12
N ILE A 153 5.84 -6.25 -26.77
CA ILE A 153 4.79 -5.46 -26.11
C ILE A 153 3.44 -5.95 -26.59
N ASP A 154 2.60 -6.40 -25.67
CA ASP A 154 1.23 -6.80 -26.01
C ASP A 154 0.43 -5.59 -26.57
N PRO A 155 -0.34 -5.77 -27.65
CA PRO A 155 -1.08 -4.68 -28.29
C PRO A 155 -2.15 -4.03 -27.40
N THR A 156 -2.55 -4.67 -26.29
CA THR A 156 -3.48 -4.11 -25.30
C THR A 156 -2.79 -3.32 -24.18
N ALA A 157 -1.46 -3.22 -24.19
CA ALA A 157 -0.71 -2.43 -23.23
C ALA A 157 -0.70 -0.93 -23.59
N ALA A 158 -0.56 -0.10 -22.56
CA ALA A 158 -0.38 1.34 -22.69
C ALA A 158 1.02 1.74 -22.22
N ILE A 159 1.76 2.51 -23.04
CA ILE A 159 3.08 3.05 -22.71
C ILE A 159 3.01 4.57 -22.71
N GLY A 160 3.19 5.17 -21.53
CA GLY A 160 3.06 6.61 -21.30
C GLY A 160 4.18 7.46 -21.92
N ALA A 161 3.96 8.77 -21.92
CA ALA A 161 4.90 9.75 -22.45
C ALA A 161 6.26 9.67 -21.73
N PHE A 162 7.34 9.78 -22.50
CA PHE A 162 8.73 9.77 -22.00
C PHE A 162 9.13 8.51 -21.22
N ALA A 163 8.38 7.42 -21.35
CA ALA A 163 8.82 6.13 -20.86
C ALA A 163 9.99 5.60 -21.71
N VAL A 164 10.96 4.95 -21.05
CA VAL A 164 12.13 4.34 -21.71
C VAL A 164 12.16 2.86 -21.34
N LEU A 165 12.08 2.00 -22.36
CA LEU A 165 12.20 0.55 -22.23
C LEU A 165 13.52 0.12 -22.87
N GLY A 166 14.38 -0.56 -22.10
CA GLY A 166 15.62 -1.15 -22.57
C GLY A 166 15.39 -2.36 -23.50
N ASP A 167 16.46 -2.85 -24.08
CA ASP A 167 16.40 -3.96 -25.04
C ASP A 167 15.80 -5.23 -24.42
N GLY A 168 15.00 -5.96 -25.19
CA GLY A 168 14.43 -7.24 -24.81
C GLY A 168 13.40 -7.20 -23.68
N VAL A 169 12.85 -6.04 -23.34
CA VAL A 169 11.77 -5.91 -22.35
C VAL A 169 10.52 -6.60 -22.87
N ARG A 170 9.84 -7.35 -21.99
CA ARG A 170 8.55 -8.00 -22.26
C ARG A 170 7.44 -7.37 -21.44
N VAL A 171 6.35 -6.99 -22.11
CA VAL A 171 5.18 -6.34 -21.48
C VAL A 171 3.92 -7.13 -21.84
N GLY A 172 3.26 -7.66 -20.80
CA GLY A 172 2.07 -8.49 -20.95
C GLY A 172 0.79 -7.70 -21.25
N ALA A 173 -0.29 -8.44 -21.46
CA ALA A 173 -1.61 -7.88 -21.82
C ALA A 173 -2.17 -6.94 -20.77
N GLY A 174 -2.73 -5.79 -21.21
CA GLY A 174 -3.40 -4.81 -20.34
C GLY A 174 -2.49 -4.14 -19.31
N VAL A 175 -1.18 -4.14 -19.53
CA VAL A 175 -0.23 -3.40 -18.69
C VAL A 175 -0.37 -1.91 -18.96
N ASP A 176 -0.33 -1.10 -17.89
CA ASP A 176 -0.36 0.36 -17.95
C ASP A 176 0.94 0.93 -17.40
N ILE A 177 1.78 1.49 -18.27
CA ILE A 177 3.06 2.11 -17.93
C ILE A 177 2.92 3.62 -17.98
N GLY A 178 3.07 4.26 -16.82
CA GLY A 178 2.95 5.69 -16.63
C GLY A 178 4.07 6.52 -17.30
N THR A 179 3.96 7.82 -17.18
CA THR A 179 4.93 8.76 -17.76
C THR A 179 6.30 8.69 -17.05
N HIS A 180 7.39 8.93 -17.79
CA HIS A 180 8.76 8.97 -17.26
C HIS A 180 9.19 7.68 -16.53
N VAL A 181 8.61 6.54 -16.85
CA VAL A 181 9.04 5.24 -16.34
C VAL A 181 10.32 4.82 -17.06
N SER A 182 11.28 4.27 -16.31
CA SER A 182 12.51 3.69 -16.85
C SER A 182 12.58 2.21 -16.55
N ILE A 183 12.69 1.38 -17.60
CA ILE A 183 12.75 -0.09 -17.50
C ILE A 183 14.05 -0.54 -18.13
N GLY A 184 14.89 -1.20 -17.35
CA GLY A 184 16.17 -1.77 -17.80
C GLY A 184 16.01 -2.97 -18.74
N PRO A 185 17.07 -3.34 -19.45
CA PRO A 185 17.05 -4.43 -20.39
C PRO A 185 16.59 -5.76 -19.78
N GLY A 186 15.85 -6.55 -20.56
CA GLY A 186 15.44 -7.91 -20.19
C GLY A 186 14.37 -8.02 -19.09
N VAL A 187 13.87 -6.92 -18.54
CA VAL A 187 12.78 -6.94 -17.56
C VAL A 187 11.52 -7.55 -18.16
N GLN A 188 10.83 -8.36 -17.37
CA GLN A 188 9.57 -8.98 -17.78
C GLN A 188 8.42 -8.51 -16.86
N ILE A 189 7.31 -8.10 -17.46
CA ILE A 189 6.13 -7.59 -16.76
C ILE A 189 4.91 -8.40 -17.17
N GLY A 190 4.32 -9.11 -16.22
CA GLY A 190 3.12 -9.92 -16.40
C GLY A 190 1.88 -9.08 -16.72
N ALA A 191 0.79 -9.75 -17.06
CA ALA A 191 -0.44 -9.09 -17.50
C ALA A 191 -1.08 -8.21 -16.41
N ARG A 192 -1.78 -7.15 -16.85
CA ARG A 192 -2.60 -6.26 -15.99
C ARG A 192 -1.82 -5.54 -14.89
N CYS A 193 -0.50 -5.38 -15.04
CA CYS A 193 0.30 -4.57 -14.12
C CYS A 193 0.06 -3.07 -14.34
N ARG A 194 0.19 -2.29 -13.27
CA ARG A 194 0.12 -0.83 -13.28
C ARG A 194 1.41 -0.24 -12.74
N ILE A 195 2.12 0.49 -13.58
CA ILE A 195 3.42 1.07 -13.28
C ILE A 195 3.27 2.59 -13.23
N GLY A 196 3.28 3.16 -12.03
CA GLY A 196 3.10 4.59 -11.81
C GLY A 196 4.21 5.45 -12.42
N ALA A 197 3.95 6.75 -12.54
CA ALA A 197 4.93 7.69 -13.09
C ALA A 197 6.26 7.67 -12.31
N HIS A 198 7.38 7.90 -13.02
CA HIS A 198 8.73 7.95 -12.46
C HIS A 198 9.22 6.68 -11.76
N VAL A 199 8.58 5.55 -11.95
CA VAL A 199 9.08 4.25 -11.48
C VAL A 199 10.33 3.87 -12.28
N ALA A 200 11.33 3.28 -11.60
CA ALA A 200 12.46 2.65 -12.26
C ALA A 200 12.51 1.15 -11.92
N ILE A 201 12.69 0.33 -12.94
CA ILE A 201 12.75 -1.13 -12.82
C ILE A 201 14.00 -1.62 -13.54
N SER A 202 14.81 -2.44 -12.88
CA SER A 202 15.93 -3.15 -13.50
C SER A 202 16.04 -4.54 -12.90
N HIS A 203 16.64 -5.50 -13.60
CA HIS A 203 16.93 -6.84 -13.07
C HIS A 203 15.72 -7.42 -12.30
N ALA A 204 14.53 -7.41 -12.90
CA ALA A 204 13.30 -7.79 -12.22
C ALA A 204 12.36 -8.60 -13.10
N LEU A 205 11.62 -9.50 -12.45
CA LEU A 205 10.51 -10.26 -13.00
C LEU A 205 9.25 -9.92 -12.21
N LEU A 206 8.24 -9.43 -12.89
CA LEU A 206 6.94 -9.07 -12.30
C LEU A 206 5.88 -10.07 -12.77
N GLY A 207 5.16 -10.66 -11.82
CA GLY A 207 3.98 -11.47 -12.06
C GLY A 207 2.80 -10.64 -12.61
N GLU A 208 1.60 -11.19 -12.55
CA GLU A 208 0.40 -10.50 -12.99
C GLU A 208 -0.17 -9.54 -11.94
N ARG A 209 -0.88 -8.49 -12.38
CA ARG A 209 -1.58 -7.53 -11.50
C ARG A 209 -0.69 -6.87 -10.44
N VAL A 210 0.60 -6.76 -10.73
CA VAL A 210 1.52 -6.00 -9.89
C VAL A 210 1.24 -4.51 -10.04
N THR A 211 1.21 -3.79 -8.92
CA THR A 211 1.04 -2.34 -8.89
C THR A 211 2.27 -1.68 -8.28
N LEU A 212 2.92 -0.81 -9.03
CA LEU A 212 4.00 0.03 -8.53
C LEU A 212 3.54 1.47 -8.49
N LEU A 213 3.48 2.07 -7.30
CA LEU A 213 3.08 3.46 -7.14
C LEU A 213 4.20 4.43 -7.57
N PRO A 214 3.89 5.71 -7.84
CA PRO A 214 4.85 6.65 -8.40
C PRO A 214 6.18 6.71 -7.62
N GLY A 215 7.28 6.72 -8.37
CA GLY A 215 8.60 6.84 -7.81
C GLY A 215 9.20 5.57 -7.19
N ALA A 216 8.51 4.43 -7.17
CA ALA A 216 9.09 3.17 -6.69
C ALA A 216 10.35 2.79 -7.46
N ARG A 217 11.31 2.16 -6.78
CA ARG A 217 12.59 1.71 -7.36
C ARG A 217 12.75 0.23 -7.16
N ILE A 218 12.93 -0.52 -8.23
CA ILE A 218 12.97 -1.98 -8.20
C ILE A 218 14.24 -2.46 -8.90
N GLY A 219 15.06 -3.27 -8.18
CA GLY A 219 16.18 -3.99 -8.78
C GLY A 219 17.50 -3.21 -8.87
N GLN A 220 17.63 -2.10 -8.14
CA GLN A 220 18.95 -1.46 -7.94
C GLN A 220 19.89 -2.39 -7.16
N ASP A 221 21.19 -2.08 -7.15
CA ASP A 221 22.19 -2.84 -6.42
C ASP A 221 21.87 -2.91 -4.93
N GLY A 222 21.99 -4.09 -4.35
CA GLY A 222 21.98 -4.27 -2.91
C GLY A 222 23.20 -3.63 -2.26
N PHE A 223 23.08 -3.29 -0.98
CA PHE A 223 24.13 -2.67 -0.19
C PHE A 223 25.17 -3.71 0.25
N GLY A 224 26.02 -4.12 -0.71
CA GLY A 224 27.03 -5.17 -0.53
C GLY A 224 28.44 -4.68 -0.84
N PHE A 225 29.34 -4.71 0.16
CA PHE A 225 30.76 -4.37 0.00
C PHE A 225 31.62 -5.08 1.03
N ALA A 226 32.91 -5.28 0.70
CA ALA A 226 33.93 -5.71 1.63
C ALA A 226 34.61 -4.49 2.26
N VAL A 227 34.89 -4.57 3.57
CA VAL A 227 35.68 -3.54 4.26
C VAL A 227 37.15 -3.95 4.20
N THR A 228 37.97 -3.07 3.64
CA THR A 228 39.41 -3.27 3.53
C THR A 228 40.15 -2.16 4.29
N PRO A 229 41.45 -2.28 4.59
CA PRO A 229 42.23 -1.21 5.18
C PRO A 229 42.26 0.08 4.34
N GLU A 230 42.10 -0.04 3.02
CA GLU A 230 42.13 1.04 2.04
C GLU A 230 40.73 1.65 1.78
N GLY A 231 39.64 1.05 2.31
CA GLY A 231 38.28 1.52 2.11
C GLY A 231 37.28 0.39 1.82
N PHE A 232 36.40 0.59 0.86
CA PHE A 232 35.35 -0.35 0.53
C PHE A 232 35.50 -0.90 -0.89
N GLU A 233 35.36 -2.21 -1.04
CA GLU A 233 35.28 -2.88 -2.32
C GLU A 233 33.86 -3.38 -2.57
N SER A 234 33.21 -2.91 -3.64
CA SER A 234 31.84 -3.29 -4.00
C SER A 234 31.75 -4.76 -4.38
N VAL A 235 30.76 -5.45 -3.85
CA VAL A 235 30.44 -6.84 -4.25
C VAL A 235 29.38 -6.79 -5.35
N PRO A 236 29.62 -7.41 -6.53
CA PRO A 236 28.63 -7.48 -7.61
C PRO A 236 27.31 -8.09 -7.12
N GLN A 237 26.20 -7.49 -7.50
CA GLN A 237 24.86 -7.95 -7.18
C GLN A 237 24.26 -8.65 -8.40
N LEU A 238 24.23 -9.99 -8.37
CA LEU A 238 23.95 -10.85 -9.55
C LEU A 238 22.54 -11.46 -9.53
N GLY A 239 21.82 -11.33 -8.43
CA GLY A 239 20.44 -11.77 -8.30
C GLY A 239 19.44 -10.80 -8.93
N LEU A 240 18.18 -11.18 -8.89
CA LEU A 240 17.04 -10.43 -9.40
C LEU A 240 16.16 -9.93 -8.26
N VAL A 241 15.13 -9.14 -8.63
CA VAL A 241 13.91 -8.95 -7.85
C VAL A 241 12.79 -9.74 -8.51
N VAL A 242 12.08 -10.55 -7.74
CA VAL A 242 10.87 -11.24 -8.17
C VAL A 242 9.70 -10.68 -7.38
N LEU A 243 8.75 -10.04 -8.07
CA LEU A 243 7.46 -9.62 -7.53
C LEU A 243 6.40 -10.60 -8.02
N GLU A 244 5.83 -11.39 -7.12
CA GLU A 244 4.79 -12.35 -7.48
C GLU A 244 3.45 -11.65 -7.75
N ASP A 245 2.43 -12.40 -8.14
CA ASP A 245 1.11 -11.90 -8.55
C ASP A 245 0.44 -11.01 -7.50
N GLY A 246 -0.13 -9.90 -7.95
CA GLY A 246 -0.93 -9.00 -7.11
C GLY A 246 -0.14 -8.24 -6.04
N VAL A 247 1.18 -8.22 -6.13
CA VAL A 247 2.03 -7.40 -5.24
C VAL A 247 1.79 -5.92 -5.50
N GLU A 248 1.73 -5.13 -4.43
CA GLU A 248 1.63 -3.67 -4.49
C GLU A 248 2.81 -3.03 -3.76
N ILE A 249 3.52 -2.13 -4.45
CA ILE A 249 4.67 -1.38 -3.90
C ILE A 249 4.33 0.09 -3.84
N GLY A 250 4.38 0.67 -2.65
CA GLY A 250 4.08 2.06 -2.35
C GLY A 250 5.04 3.08 -2.99
N ALA A 251 4.61 4.33 -3.00
CA ALA A 251 5.37 5.41 -3.60
C ALA A 251 6.74 5.59 -2.94
N ASN A 252 7.78 5.77 -3.77
CA ASN A 252 9.17 5.92 -3.36
C ASN A 252 9.72 4.78 -2.48
N SER A 253 9.07 3.63 -2.46
CA SER A 253 9.62 2.42 -1.85
C SER A 253 10.69 1.80 -2.74
N THR A 254 11.66 1.14 -2.11
CA THR A 254 12.84 0.60 -2.78
C THR A 254 13.01 -0.88 -2.48
N VAL A 255 13.27 -1.68 -3.51
CA VAL A 255 13.51 -3.12 -3.40
C VAL A 255 14.82 -3.45 -4.09
N ASP A 256 15.85 -3.79 -3.31
CA ASP A 256 17.17 -4.10 -3.83
C ASP A 256 17.20 -5.50 -4.44
N ARG A 257 17.95 -5.67 -5.55
CA ARG A 257 18.20 -7.00 -6.09
C ARG A 257 19.13 -7.80 -5.18
N GLY A 258 19.03 -9.10 -5.26
CA GLY A 258 19.87 -9.97 -4.48
C GLY A 258 21.33 -9.99 -4.95
N SER A 259 22.23 -10.42 -4.08
CA SER A 259 23.63 -10.59 -4.42
C SER A 259 23.87 -11.90 -5.20
N MET A 260 23.66 -13.05 -4.57
CA MET A 260 23.81 -14.39 -5.18
C MET A 260 22.48 -15.15 -5.27
N ARG A 261 21.45 -14.67 -4.63
CA ARG A 261 20.08 -15.19 -4.68
C ARG A 261 19.13 -14.02 -4.95
N ASP A 262 17.90 -14.31 -5.35
CA ASP A 262 16.92 -13.28 -5.63
C ASP A 262 16.30 -12.71 -4.36
N THR A 263 15.92 -11.44 -4.44
CA THR A 263 14.97 -10.81 -3.51
C THR A 263 13.57 -11.13 -4.00
N VAL A 264 12.71 -11.69 -3.14
CA VAL A 264 11.38 -12.18 -3.54
C VAL A 264 10.30 -11.55 -2.66
N ILE A 265 9.28 -11.01 -3.30
CA ILE A 265 8.06 -10.52 -2.63
C ILE A 265 6.90 -11.43 -3.03
N GLY A 266 6.38 -12.18 -2.05
CA GLY A 266 5.33 -13.18 -2.25
C GLY A 266 3.98 -12.57 -2.63
N ALA A 267 3.19 -13.37 -3.33
CA ALA A 267 1.93 -12.97 -3.94
C ALA A 267 0.97 -12.24 -2.98
N GLY A 268 0.33 -11.19 -3.47
CA GLY A 268 -0.66 -10.40 -2.72
C GLY A 268 -0.09 -9.54 -1.59
N SER A 269 1.24 -9.48 -1.43
CA SER A 269 1.87 -8.64 -0.42
C SER A 269 1.74 -7.16 -0.78
N ARG A 270 1.58 -6.32 0.25
CA ARG A 270 1.42 -4.88 0.12
C ARG A 270 2.46 -4.14 0.94
N LEU A 271 3.26 -3.37 0.25
CA LEU A 271 4.25 -2.48 0.84
C LEU A 271 3.75 -1.05 0.68
N ASP A 272 3.65 -0.33 1.78
CA ASP A 272 3.26 1.08 1.79
C ASP A 272 4.43 1.98 1.33
N ASN A 273 4.26 3.29 1.41
CA ASN A 273 5.21 4.27 0.90
C ASN A 273 6.50 4.31 1.74
N LEU A 274 7.62 4.60 1.08
CA LEU A 274 8.94 4.79 1.71
C LEU A 274 9.45 3.54 2.44
N VAL A 275 9.05 2.35 2.03
CA VAL A 275 9.56 1.07 2.55
C VAL A 275 10.89 0.73 1.87
N GLN A 276 11.85 0.22 2.65
CA GLN A 276 13.11 -0.36 2.13
C GLN A 276 13.12 -1.87 2.30
N ILE A 277 13.33 -2.59 1.20
CA ILE A 277 13.61 -4.03 1.20
C ILE A 277 15.05 -4.25 0.74
N GLY A 278 15.87 -4.80 1.62
CA GLY A 278 17.28 -5.10 1.36
C GLY A 278 17.45 -6.35 0.49
N HIS A 279 18.64 -6.47 -0.05
CA HIS A 279 19.04 -7.57 -0.95
C HIS A 279 18.81 -8.96 -0.33
N ASN A 280 18.41 -9.93 -1.14
CA ASN A 280 18.15 -11.33 -0.72
C ASN A 280 17.01 -11.48 0.30
N ALA A 281 16.27 -10.42 0.64
CA ALA A 281 15.10 -10.54 1.52
C ALA A 281 14.00 -11.37 0.82
N ARG A 282 13.29 -12.18 1.58
CA ARG A 282 12.21 -13.01 1.09
C ARG A 282 10.96 -12.77 1.94
N LEU A 283 9.91 -12.25 1.33
CA LEU A 283 8.60 -12.06 1.95
C LEU A 283 7.66 -13.17 1.45
N GLY A 284 6.96 -13.81 2.38
CA GLY A 284 5.88 -14.73 2.07
C GLY A 284 4.67 -14.02 1.44
N ARG A 285 3.58 -14.77 1.25
CA ARG A 285 2.34 -14.26 0.66
C ARG A 285 1.58 -13.35 1.62
N CYS A 286 0.89 -12.35 1.05
CA CYS A 286 -0.02 -11.47 1.80
C CYS A 286 0.64 -10.78 3.00
N CYS A 287 1.92 -10.48 2.93
CA CYS A 287 2.59 -9.65 3.92
C CYS A 287 2.14 -8.20 3.81
N ILE A 288 2.05 -7.51 4.94
CA ILE A 288 1.75 -6.09 5.01
C ILE A 288 2.95 -5.37 5.64
N VAL A 289 3.56 -4.47 4.89
CA VAL A 289 4.69 -3.66 5.37
C VAL A 289 4.27 -2.19 5.30
N VAL A 290 4.09 -1.58 6.46
CA VAL A 290 3.57 -0.21 6.56
C VAL A 290 4.70 0.80 6.37
N SER A 291 4.34 2.04 6.07
CA SER A 291 5.24 3.11 5.62
C SER A 291 6.49 3.28 6.51
N GLN A 292 7.60 3.60 5.83
CA GLN A 292 8.91 3.85 6.44
C GLN A 292 9.51 2.65 7.20
N ALA A 293 8.97 1.44 7.06
CA ALA A 293 9.61 0.25 7.61
C ALA A 293 10.83 -0.15 6.76
N GLY A 294 11.85 -0.69 7.41
CA GLY A 294 13.07 -1.19 6.79
C GLY A 294 13.31 -2.67 7.09
N ILE A 295 13.47 -3.46 6.05
CA ILE A 295 13.80 -4.89 6.15
C ILE A 295 15.20 -5.06 5.57
N SER A 296 16.18 -5.38 6.43
CA SER A 296 17.55 -5.55 6.02
C SER A 296 17.78 -6.84 5.21
N GLY A 297 18.93 -6.90 4.56
CA GLY A 297 19.27 -7.99 3.65
C GLY A 297 19.17 -9.39 4.27
N SER A 298 18.79 -10.37 3.46
CA SER A 298 18.67 -11.79 3.82
C SER A 298 17.66 -12.10 4.95
N THR A 299 16.74 -11.18 5.26
CA THR A 299 15.67 -11.41 6.23
C THR A 299 14.52 -12.16 5.55
N GLU A 300 13.99 -13.17 6.22
CA GLU A 300 12.89 -14.01 5.74
C GLU A 300 11.61 -13.74 6.55
N LEU A 301 10.53 -13.36 5.89
CA LEU A 301 9.19 -13.23 6.47
C LEU A 301 8.31 -14.37 5.96
N GLY A 302 7.63 -15.08 6.88
CA GLY A 302 6.59 -16.03 6.54
C GLY A 302 5.33 -15.38 5.97
N ASP A 303 4.33 -16.18 5.60
CA ASP A 303 3.05 -15.70 5.08
C ASP A 303 2.29 -14.85 6.10
N PHE A 304 1.56 -13.82 5.63
CA PHE A 304 0.67 -12.97 6.43
C PHE A 304 1.36 -12.20 7.56
N VAL A 305 2.66 -11.98 7.48
CA VAL A 305 3.39 -11.15 8.45
C VAL A 305 2.96 -9.69 8.27
N THR A 306 2.75 -9.00 9.39
CA THR A 306 2.49 -7.56 9.42
C THR A 306 3.65 -6.83 10.08
N VAL A 307 4.26 -5.88 9.36
CA VAL A 307 5.30 -4.99 9.88
C VAL A 307 4.73 -3.58 9.93
N ALA A 308 4.51 -3.05 11.12
CA ALA A 308 3.93 -1.73 11.30
C ALA A 308 4.92 -0.60 10.98
N ALA A 309 4.41 0.64 10.91
CA ALA A 309 5.16 1.80 10.45
C ALA A 309 6.48 2.03 11.22
N GLN A 310 7.52 2.40 10.49
CA GLN A 310 8.84 2.74 11.03
C GLN A 310 9.53 1.59 11.79
N ALA A 311 9.08 0.36 11.68
CA ALA A 311 9.80 -0.78 12.24
C ALA A 311 11.06 -1.07 11.42
N GLY A 312 12.14 -1.45 12.09
CA GLY A 312 13.41 -1.85 11.49
C GLY A 312 13.76 -3.29 11.87
N LEU A 313 14.05 -4.12 10.87
CA LEU A 313 14.46 -5.51 11.06
C LEU A 313 15.92 -5.65 10.64
N ILE A 314 16.76 -6.22 11.51
CA ILE A 314 18.16 -6.52 11.13
C ILE A 314 18.21 -7.63 10.09
N GLY A 315 19.38 -7.77 9.44
CA GLY A 315 19.60 -8.83 8.45
C GLY A 315 19.67 -10.23 9.04
N HIS A 316 19.41 -11.22 8.18
CA HIS A 316 19.60 -12.65 8.48
C HIS A 316 18.72 -13.22 9.59
N ILE A 317 17.56 -12.63 9.86
CA ILE A 317 16.58 -13.13 10.82
C ILE A 317 15.34 -13.71 10.12
N LYS A 318 14.57 -14.49 10.87
CA LYS A 318 13.34 -15.11 10.41
C LYS A 318 12.16 -14.58 11.22
N ILE A 319 11.13 -14.14 10.52
CA ILE A 319 9.86 -13.71 11.10
C ILE A 319 8.80 -14.74 10.72
N GLY A 320 8.30 -15.44 11.73
CA GLY A 320 7.36 -16.55 11.53
C GLY A 320 6.01 -16.10 10.94
N THR A 321 5.34 -17.02 10.26
CA THR A 321 4.02 -16.80 9.62
C THR A 321 3.03 -16.14 10.59
N LYS A 322 2.30 -15.12 10.12
CA LYS A 322 1.30 -14.35 10.89
C LYS A 322 1.85 -13.57 12.10
N ALA A 323 3.16 -13.45 12.26
CA ALA A 323 3.71 -12.57 13.29
C ALA A 323 3.37 -11.11 13.00
N ARG A 324 3.24 -10.31 14.05
CA ARG A 324 2.95 -8.88 13.99
C ARG A 324 4.05 -8.09 14.69
N ILE A 325 4.72 -7.24 13.91
CA ILE A 325 5.77 -6.35 14.39
C ILE A 325 5.17 -4.97 14.63
N GLY A 326 5.20 -4.48 15.85
CA GLY A 326 4.64 -3.19 16.23
C GLY A 326 5.39 -1.99 15.64
N ALA A 327 4.72 -0.83 15.65
CA ALA A 327 5.31 0.40 15.12
C ALA A 327 6.60 0.79 15.86
N GLN A 328 7.58 1.31 15.11
CA GLN A 328 8.90 1.73 15.61
C GLN A 328 9.66 0.63 16.35
N CYS A 329 9.34 -0.63 16.10
CA CYS A 329 10.01 -1.76 16.71
C CYS A 329 11.37 -2.01 16.05
N GLY A 330 12.44 -2.12 16.83
CA GLY A 330 13.76 -2.60 16.40
C GLY A 330 13.86 -4.10 16.65
N VAL A 331 13.74 -4.92 15.59
CA VAL A 331 13.77 -6.38 15.68
C VAL A 331 15.20 -6.86 15.48
N MET A 332 15.79 -7.51 16.51
CA MET A 332 17.19 -7.92 16.53
C MET A 332 17.38 -9.44 16.62
N SER A 333 16.32 -10.23 16.51
CA SER A 333 16.35 -11.69 16.56
C SER A 333 15.12 -12.27 15.85
N ASP A 334 15.13 -13.57 15.63
CA ASP A 334 13.98 -14.30 15.09
C ASP A 334 12.71 -14.06 15.91
N VAL A 335 11.56 -14.06 15.22
CA VAL A 335 10.24 -13.89 15.83
C VAL A 335 9.40 -15.10 15.48
N GLU A 336 8.81 -15.74 16.49
CA GLU A 336 8.00 -16.93 16.35
C GLU A 336 6.72 -16.67 15.53
N ALA A 337 6.19 -17.73 14.92
CA ALA A 337 4.93 -17.64 14.17
C ALA A 337 3.77 -17.20 15.07
N GLY A 338 2.96 -16.26 14.60
CA GLY A 338 1.80 -15.72 15.31
C GLY A 338 2.13 -14.81 16.49
N ALA A 339 3.41 -14.55 16.76
CA ALA A 339 3.79 -13.68 17.87
C ALA A 339 3.51 -12.21 17.57
N ASP A 340 3.17 -11.46 18.63
CA ASP A 340 3.03 -10.01 18.63
C ASP A 340 4.20 -9.40 19.39
N VAL A 341 5.02 -8.58 18.72
CA VAL A 341 6.16 -7.89 19.33
C VAL A 341 6.04 -6.38 19.18
N ILE A 342 6.42 -5.65 20.22
CA ILE A 342 6.40 -4.19 20.24
C ILE A 342 7.61 -3.65 21.00
N GLY A 343 8.15 -2.50 20.63
CA GLY A 343 9.38 -1.99 21.21
C GLY A 343 9.46 -0.51 21.52
N SER A 344 8.46 0.32 21.19
CA SER A 344 8.59 1.78 21.31
C SER A 344 7.24 2.49 21.54
N PRO A 345 6.62 2.40 22.74
CA PRO A 345 5.45 3.22 23.03
C PRO A 345 5.87 4.67 23.38
N ALA A 346 5.10 5.66 22.90
CA ALA A 346 5.23 7.01 23.39
C ALA A 346 4.81 7.11 24.86
N MET A 347 5.57 7.86 25.64
CA MET A 347 5.31 8.10 27.07
C MET A 347 5.33 9.60 27.35
N PRO A 348 4.63 10.08 28.41
CA PRO A 348 4.79 11.44 28.89
C PRO A 348 6.28 11.74 29.19
N PHE A 349 6.77 12.92 28.78
CA PHE A 349 8.18 13.29 28.86
C PHE A 349 8.83 12.98 30.22
N ARG A 350 8.20 13.39 31.32
CA ARG A 350 8.71 13.17 32.68
C ARG A 350 8.75 11.70 33.06
N GLU A 351 7.79 10.92 32.58
CA GLU A 351 7.71 9.48 32.82
C GLU A 351 8.83 8.73 32.09
N PHE A 352 9.07 9.05 30.84
CA PHE A 352 10.16 8.47 30.04
C PHE A 352 11.52 8.64 30.76
N PHE A 353 11.86 9.87 31.15
CA PHE A 353 13.14 10.12 31.81
C PHE A 353 13.21 9.49 33.20
N ARG A 354 12.12 9.39 33.94
CA ARG A 354 12.05 8.66 35.19
C ARG A 354 12.37 7.17 34.99
N ASN A 355 11.77 6.54 33.98
CA ASN A 355 11.99 5.14 33.64
C ASN A 355 13.43 4.90 33.20
N VAL A 356 13.99 5.75 32.36
CA VAL A 356 15.41 5.68 31.96
C VAL A 356 16.35 5.83 33.16
N ALA A 357 16.08 6.76 34.07
CA ALA A 357 16.88 6.95 35.28
C ALA A 357 16.78 5.75 36.23
N PHE A 358 15.62 5.13 36.32
CA PHE A 358 15.43 3.90 37.13
C PHE A 358 16.25 2.74 36.55
N LEU A 359 16.14 2.47 35.24
CA LEU A 359 16.89 1.42 34.57
C LEU A 359 18.41 1.61 34.72
N ARG A 360 18.92 2.84 34.57
CA ARG A 360 20.33 3.16 34.75
C ARG A 360 20.82 2.90 36.21
N ARG A 361 19.97 3.17 37.19
CA ARG A 361 20.30 2.88 38.63
C ARG A 361 20.35 1.38 38.85
N MET A 362 19.40 0.62 38.32
CA MET A 362 19.39 -0.84 38.46
C MET A 362 20.64 -1.48 37.84
N ALA A 363 20.99 -1.06 36.61
CA ALA A 363 22.17 -1.56 35.90
C ALA A 363 23.48 -1.31 36.71
N LYS A 364 23.63 -0.11 37.33
CA LYS A 364 24.80 0.20 38.16
C LYS A 364 24.86 -0.67 39.44
N LYS A 365 23.70 -0.96 40.06
CA LYS A 365 23.63 -1.80 41.27
C LYS A 365 24.07 -3.24 40.97
N THR A 366 23.60 -3.83 39.89
CA THR A 366 23.98 -5.18 39.46
C THR A 366 25.49 -5.30 39.18
N THR A 367 26.09 -4.23 38.62
CA THR A 367 27.56 -4.22 38.39
C THR A 367 28.37 -4.14 39.65
N GLN A 368 27.90 -3.46 40.71
CA GLN A 368 28.56 -3.38 42.02
C GLN A 368 28.42 -4.68 42.79
N ASP A 369 27.27 -5.33 42.79
CA ASP A 369 27.03 -6.61 43.47
C ASP A 369 27.87 -7.72 42.81
N GLY A 370 27.99 -7.75 41.46
CA GLY A 370 28.85 -8.73 40.75
C GLY A 370 30.37 -8.50 40.93
N ALA A 371 30.79 -7.26 41.20
CA ALA A 371 32.19 -6.96 41.54
C ALA A 371 32.54 -7.38 42.98
N GLY A 372 31.58 -7.28 43.92
CA GLY A 372 31.75 -7.73 45.31
C GLY A 372 31.87 -9.25 45.45
N GLU A 373 31.15 -10.03 44.66
CA GLU A 373 31.25 -11.50 44.66
C GLU A 373 32.58 -12.01 44.08
N LYS A 374 33.20 -11.31 43.12
CA LYS A 374 34.52 -11.67 42.58
C LYS A 374 35.66 -11.32 43.55
N ALA A 375 35.52 -10.29 44.36
CA ALA A 375 36.50 -9.91 45.37
C ALA A 375 36.50 -10.84 46.59
N ASN A 376 35.40 -11.54 46.88
CA ASN A 376 35.30 -12.49 47.98
C ASN A 376 35.70 -13.93 47.60
N ARG A 377 36.10 -14.19 46.36
CA ARG A 377 36.57 -15.50 45.85
C ARG A 377 38.06 -15.50 45.46
N ALA A 378 38.77 -14.43 45.72
CA ALA A 378 40.22 -14.30 45.62
C ALA A 378 40.82 -14.17 47.06
#